data_fba02fc28899a2e859b19158049ad0e8
#
_entry.id   fba02fc28899a2e859b19158049ad0e8
#
_cell.length_a   1.000
_cell.length_b   1.000
_cell.length_c   1.000
_cell.angle_alpha   90.00
_cell.angle_beta   90.00
_cell.angle_gamma   90.00
#
_symmetry.space_group_name_H-M   'P 1'
#
loop_
_entity.id
_entity.type
_entity.pdbx_description
1 polymer ?
#
loop_
_entity_poly.entity_id
_entity_poly.type
_entity_poly.pdbx_seq_one_letter_code
_entity_poly.pdbx_strand_id
1 'polypeptide(L)'
;NSLLLLIFFNKLVSIDKRETTMSARARKAGKRNQSERRQDLIEKLWEDDEIDTWHRLENDGYSTVPRYLPLIGDLMDGLSKGSPLSTTYLALWFRVSDEGLVEIRDKAALAFESGFASERGVTTWAGRMKKLKELGFISCREGSTGEFHYVLIVHPLVAVKKLLDEGIMPKGKTYN
;
A
#
# COMPACT_ATOMS: atom_id res chain seq x y z
N ASN A 1 21.49 16.26 2.45
CA ASN A 1 20.39 15.28 2.67
C ASN A 1 19.06 15.73 2.04
N SER A 2 18.77 17.05 1.96
CA SER A 2 17.52 17.55 1.37
C SER A 2 17.37 17.24 -0.12
N LEU A 3 18.46 17.24 -0.89
CA LEU A 3 18.45 16.99 -2.34
C LEU A 3 18.08 15.52 -2.68
N LEU A 4 18.63 14.56 -1.95
CA LEU A 4 18.33 13.15 -2.14
C LEU A 4 16.87 12.83 -1.84
N LEU A 5 16.29 13.49 -0.84
CA LEU A 5 14.90 13.36 -0.46
C LEU A 5 13.96 13.92 -1.53
N LEU A 6 14.33 15.04 -2.13
CA LEU A 6 13.59 15.65 -3.24
C LEU A 6 13.63 14.72 -4.48
N ILE A 7 14.77 14.09 -4.75
CA ILE A 7 14.92 13.12 -5.84
C ILE A 7 14.02 11.90 -5.59
N PHE A 8 14.01 11.36 -4.38
CA PHE A 8 13.15 10.25 -4.00
C PHE A 8 11.66 10.59 -4.17
N PHE A 9 11.24 11.73 -3.66
CA PHE A 9 9.86 12.21 -3.81
C PHE A 9 9.46 12.41 -5.26
N ASN A 10 10.31 13.04 -6.07
CA ASN A 10 10.07 13.21 -7.51
C ASN A 10 9.96 11.86 -8.25
N LYS A 11 10.76 10.88 -7.84
CA LYS A 11 10.69 9.51 -8.39
C LYS A 11 9.36 8.83 -8.04
N LEU A 12 8.86 8.97 -6.79
CA LEU A 12 7.52 8.49 -6.39
C LEU A 12 6.40 9.15 -7.22
N VAL A 13 6.45 10.48 -7.37
CA VAL A 13 5.48 11.24 -8.17
C VAL A 13 5.52 10.82 -9.65
N SER A 14 6.70 10.49 -10.18
CA SER A 14 6.84 10.02 -11.57
C SER A 14 6.23 8.64 -11.80
N ILE A 15 6.22 7.77 -10.78
CA ILE A 15 5.56 6.45 -10.83
C ILE A 15 4.04 6.64 -10.89
N ASP A 16 3.51 7.59 -10.14
CA ASP A 16 2.07 7.90 -10.09
C ASP A 16 1.53 8.47 -11.42
N LYS A 17 2.32 9.31 -12.10
CA LYS A 17 1.89 10.03 -13.32
C LYS A 17 1.91 9.21 -14.61
N ARG A 18 2.45 8.00 -14.66
CA ARG A 18 2.68 7.25 -15.91
C ARG A 18 1.44 6.75 -16.65
N GLU A 19 0.24 6.88 -16.09
CA GLU A 19 -0.98 6.30 -16.67
C GLU A 19 -1.97 7.30 -17.30
N THR A 20 -1.69 8.62 -17.35
CA THR A 20 -2.73 9.65 -17.56
C THR A 20 -2.97 10.08 -19.02
N THR A 21 -2.22 9.61 -20.03
CA THR A 21 -2.21 10.24 -21.36
C THR A 21 -2.92 9.50 -22.50
N MET A 22 -3.53 8.32 -22.27
CA MET A 22 -4.18 7.55 -23.34
C MET A 22 -5.70 7.52 -23.23
N SER A 23 -6.42 7.55 -24.38
CA SER A 23 -7.88 7.39 -24.42
C SER A 23 -8.31 6.00 -23.90
N ALA A 24 -9.53 5.89 -23.33
CA ALA A 24 -10.06 4.63 -22.79
C ALA A 24 -10.07 3.48 -23.82
N ARG A 25 -10.37 3.80 -25.10
CA ARG A 25 -10.39 2.83 -26.20
C ARG A 25 -8.97 2.34 -26.55
N ALA A 26 -7.99 3.23 -26.60
CA ALA A 26 -6.60 2.88 -26.83
C ALA A 26 -6.01 2.06 -25.68
N ARG A 27 -6.39 2.37 -24.42
CA ARG A 27 -6.02 1.57 -23.25
C ARG A 27 -6.58 0.15 -23.31
N LYS A 28 -7.85 -0.02 -23.72
CA LYS A 28 -8.49 -1.33 -23.81
C LYS A 28 -7.85 -2.19 -24.91
N ALA A 29 -7.58 -1.62 -26.09
CA ALA A 29 -6.88 -2.31 -27.17
C ALA A 29 -5.43 -2.69 -26.81
N GLY A 30 -4.69 -1.77 -26.17
CA GLY A 30 -3.34 -2.03 -25.70
C GLY A 30 -3.28 -3.12 -24.62
N LYS A 31 -4.24 -3.15 -23.69
CA LYS A 31 -4.34 -4.19 -22.64
C LYS A 31 -4.60 -5.57 -23.24
N ARG A 32 -5.47 -5.67 -24.24
CA ARG A 32 -5.76 -6.94 -24.94
C ARG A 32 -4.51 -7.49 -25.65
N ASN A 33 -3.84 -6.66 -26.44
CA ASN A 33 -2.61 -7.06 -27.14
C ASN A 33 -1.48 -7.48 -26.17
N GLN A 34 -1.35 -6.79 -25.02
CA GLN A 34 -0.39 -7.17 -23.99
C GLN A 34 -0.76 -8.48 -23.27
N SER A 35 -2.06 -8.77 -23.12
CA SER A 35 -2.51 -10.03 -22.53
C SER A 35 -2.18 -11.21 -23.44
N GLU A 36 -2.50 -11.12 -24.73
CA GLU A 36 -2.18 -12.14 -25.72
C GLU A 36 -0.66 -12.41 -25.77
N ARG A 37 0.16 -11.39 -25.85
CA ARG A 37 1.63 -11.55 -25.83
C ARG A 37 2.18 -12.20 -24.57
N ARG A 38 1.56 -11.94 -23.39
CA ARG A 38 1.99 -12.59 -22.15
C ARG A 38 1.60 -14.06 -22.13
N GLN A 39 0.45 -14.40 -22.70
CA GLN A 39 -0.01 -15.77 -22.81
C GLN A 39 0.91 -16.59 -23.73
N ASP A 40 1.19 -16.07 -24.93
CA ASP A 40 2.16 -16.68 -25.86
C ASP A 40 3.54 -16.88 -25.22
N LEU A 41 3.97 -15.92 -24.40
CA LEU A 41 5.25 -16.00 -23.70
C LEU A 41 5.24 -17.07 -22.59
N ILE A 42 4.16 -17.18 -21.83
CA ILE A 42 4.00 -18.23 -20.81
C ILE A 42 4.02 -19.59 -21.47
N GLU A 43 3.21 -19.81 -22.50
CA GLU A 43 3.16 -21.07 -23.25
C GLU A 43 4.54 -21.45 -23.81
N LYS A 44 5.28 -20.49 -24.35
CA LYS A 44 6.62 -20.74 -24.91
C LYS A 44 7.69 -21.05 -23.85
N LEU A 45 7.63 -20.41 -22.66
CA LEU A 45 8.70 -20.53 -21.66
C LEU A 45 8.47 -21.64 -20.66
N TRP A 46 7.22 -22.06 -20.48
CA TRP A 46 6.80 -23.11 -19.52
C TRP A 46 5.97 -24.19 -20.21
N GLU A 47 6.31 -24.54 -21.47
CA GLU A 47 5.57 -25.47 -22.33
C GLU A 47 5.35 -26.87 -21.69
N ASP A 48 6.34 -27.34 -20.91
CA ASP A 48 6.33 -28.66 -20.29
C ASP A 48 6.05 -28.60 -18.75
N ASP A 49 5.78 -27.41 -18.20
CA ASP A 49 5.62 -27.23 -16.76
C ASP A 49 4.12 -27.14 -16.37
N GLU A 50 3.64 -28.09 -15.57
CA GLU A 50 2.33 -28.01 -14.92
C GLU A 50 2.40 -27.10 -13.68
N ILE A 51 2.35 -25.76 -13.89
CA ILE A 51 2.36 -24.76 -12.83
C ILE A 51 0.96 -24.18 -12.66
N ASP A 52 0.37 -24.38 -11.48
CA ASP A 52 -0.89 -23.74 -11.12
C ASP A 52 -0.65 -22.25 -10.83
N THR A 53 -1.00 -21.40 -11.78
CA THR A 53 -0.77 -19.96 -11.71
C THR A 53 -2.00 -19.21 -11.24
N TRP A 54 -1.81 -18.23 -10.36
CA TRP A 54 -2.90 -17.35 -9.95
C TRP A 54 -3.41 -16.49 -11.11
N HIS A 55 -4.69 -16.60 -11.41
CA HIS A 55 -5.33 -15.85 -12.48
C HIS A 55 -6.43 -14.94 -11.93
N ARG A 56 -6.33 -13.64 -12.22
CA ARG A 56 -7.21 -12.60 -11.65
C ARG A 56 -8.70 -12.81 -11.95
N LEU A 57 -9.05 -13.35 -13.12
CA LEU A 57 -10.45 -13.56 -13.52
C LEU A 57 -11.07 -14.82 -12.92
N GLU A 58 -10.24 -15.71 -12.35
CA GLU A 58 -10.62 -16.99 -11.78
C GLU A 58 -10.58 -16.99 -10.25
N ASN A 59 -10.02 -15.91 -9.67
CA ASN A 59 -9.86 -15.79 -8.23
C ASN A 59 -10.47 -14.49 -7.73
N ASP A 60 -11.25 -14.59 -6.65
CA ASP A 60 -11.77 -13.48 -5.88
C ASP A 60 -10.77 -13.01 -4.82
N GLY A 61 -11.08 -11.90 -4.15
CA GLY A 61 -10.31 -11.44 -2.99
C GLY A 61 -9.00 -10.72 -3.34
N TYR A 62 -8.90 -10.10 -4.52
CA TYR A 62 -7.81 -9.19 -4.85
C TYR A 62 -8.19 -7.73 -4.63
N SER A 63 -7.20 -6.88 -4.37
CA SER A 63 -7.35 -5.43 -4.27
C SER A 63 -6.32 -4.72 -5.14
N THR A 64 -6.63 -3.48 -5.54
CA THR A 64 -5.68 -2.63 -6.27
C THR A 64 -5.03 -1.65 -5.31
N VAL A 65 -3.70 -1.55 -5.36
CA VAL A 65 -2.92 -0.65 -4.53
C VAL A 65 -2.00 0.22 -5.38
N PRO A 66 -1.62 1.42 -4.95
CA PRO A 66 -0.63 2.24 -5.65
C PRO A 66 0.70 1.51 -5.82
N ARG A 67 1.31 1.59 -7.01
CA ARG A 67 2.58 0.92 -7.32
C ARG A 67 3.76 1.34 -6.43
N TYR A 68 3.71 2.52 -5.88
CA TYR A 68 4.72 3.05 -4.97
C TYR A 68 4.53 2.63 -3.51
N LEU A 69 3.47 1.87 -3.20
CA LEU A 69 3.14 1.48 -1.82
C LEU A 69 4.27 0.71 -1.11
N PRO A 70 5.03 -0.19 -1.76
CA PRO A 70 6.18 -0.83 -1.12
C PRO A 70 7.26 0.16 -0.67
N LEU A 71 7.51 1.22 -1.44
CA LEU A 71 8.48 2.26 -1.08
C LEU A 71 7.99 3.11 0.10
N ILE A 72 6.69 3.38 0.17
CA ILE A 72 6.06 4.04 1.32
C ILE A 72 6.16 3.16 2.56
N GLY A 73 5.91 1.84 2.42
CA GLY A 73 6.06 0.87 3.49
C GLY A 73 7.47 0.85 4.07
N ASP A 74 8.49 0.79 3.21
CA ASP A 74 9.89 0.83 3.64
C ASP A 74 10.25 2.13 4.39
N LEU A 75 9.74 3.28 3.92
CA LEU A 75 9.91 4.57 4.60
C LEU A 75 9.25 4.56 5.99
N MET A 76 8.01 4.09 6.11
CA MET A 76 7.29 4.00 7.39
C MET A 76 8.01 3.08 8.38
N ASP A 77 8.48 1.92 7.93
CA ASP A 77 9.19 0.95 8.76
C ASP A 77 10.51 1.53 9.26
N GLY A 78 11.21 2.30 8.42
CA GLY A 78 12.40 3.04 8.82
C GLY A 78 12.14 4.13 9.87
N LEU A 79 10.94 4.73 9.89
CA LEU A 79 10.53 5.74 10.87
C LEU A 79 10.04 5.14 12.19
N SER A 80 9.66 3.88 12.21
CA SER A 80 8.99 3.24 13.34
C SER A 80 9.92 2.49 14.32
N LYS A 81 11.23 2.55 14.12
CA LYS A 81 12.27 2.00 15.04
C LYS A 81 12.00 0.58 15.53
N GLY A 82 11.89 -0.38 14.62
CA GLY A 82 11.70 -1.80 14.95
C GLY A 82 10.25 -2.21 15.18
N SER A 83 9.31 -1.32 14.89
CA SER A 83 7.88 -1.55 14.95
C SER A 83 7.24 -1.43 13.57
N PRO A 84 7.45 -2.36 12.62
CA PRO A 84 7.04 -2.24 11.23
C PRO A 84 5.55 -1.85 11.08
N LEU A 85 5.27 -0.90 10.19
CA LEU A 85 3.93 -0.36 9.94
C LEU A 85 3.36 -0.82 8.60
N SER A 86 4.24 -1.25 7.68
CA SER A 86 3.91 -1.57 6.29
C SER A 86 2.80 -2.61 6.17
N THR A 87 2.86 -3.70 6.95
CA THR A 87 1.83 -4.75 6.93
C THR A 87 0.48 -4.25 7.42
N THR A 88 0.46 -3.46 8.51
CA THR A 88 -0.78 -2.85 9.03
C THR A 88 -1.39 -1.87 8.01
N TYR A 89 -0.54 -1.07 7.37
CA TYR A 89 -0.98 -0.11 6.35
C TYR A 89 -1.51 -0.83 5.10
N LEU A 90 -0.85 -1.91 4.68
CA LEU A 90 -1.29 -2.74 3.56
C LEU A 90 -2.64 -3.40 3.83
N ALA A 91 -2.87 -3.91 5.04
CA ALA A 91 -4.15 -4.49 5.44
C ALA A 91 -5.31 -3.46 5.37
N LEU A 92 -5.05 -2.18 5.69
CA LEU A 92 -6.02 -1.10 5.47
C LEU A 92 -6.32 -0.90 3.98
N TRP A 93 -5.28 -0.92 3.12
CA TRP A 93 -5.44 -0.77 1.66
C TRP A 93 -6.26 -1.89 1.02
N PHE A 94 -6.24 -3.10 1.58
CA PHE A 94 -7.07 -4.20 1.10
C PHE A 94 -8.56 -4.06 1.44
N ARG A 95 -8.91 -3.14 2.34
CA ARG A 95 -10.28 -2.89 2.81
C ARG A 95 -10.82 -1.50 2.47
N VAL A 96 -10.00 -0.67 1.82
CA VAL A 96 -10.36 0.71 1.53
C VAL A 96 -11.43 0.80 0.44
N SER A 97 -12.42 1.67 0.65
CA SER A 97 -13.38 2.07 -0.38
C SER A 97 -12.76 3.07 -1.38
N ASP A 98 -13.46 3.35 -2.47
CA ASP A 98 -13.02 4.31 -3.50
C ASP A 98 -12.82 5.73 -2.92
N GLU A 99 -13.51 6.07 -1.83
CA GLU A 99 -13.41 7.35 -1.12
C GLU A 99 -12.27 7.39 -0.10
N GLY A 100 -11.51 6.33 0.03
CA GLY A 100 -10.39 6.24 0.99
C GLY A 100 -10.82 5.89 2.42
N LEU A 101 -12.08 5.49 2.63
CA LEU A 101 -12.61 5.12 3.94
C LEU A 101 -12.46 3.62 4.20
N VAL A 102 -12.05 3.28 5.43
CA VAL A 102 -12.10 1.93 6.00
C VAL A 102 -12.96 1.96 7.25
N GLU A 103 -14.02 1.15 7.30
CA GLU A 103 -14.84 0.94 8.49
C GLU A 103 -14.38 -0.35 9.20
N ILE A 104 -13.84 -0.22 10.40
CA ILE A 104 -13.28 -1.35 11.17
C ILE A 104 -14.31 -1.84 12.19
N ARG A 105 -15.05 -2.89 11.84
CA ARG A 105 -16.02 -3.54 12.71
C ARG A 105 -15.41 -4.64 13.56
N ASP A 106 -14.37 -5.31 13.06
CA ASP A 106 -13.62 -6.36 13.73
C ASP A 106 -12.12 -6.05 13.75
N LYS A 107 -11.65 -5.59 14.91
CA LYS A 107 -10.23 -5.29 15.14
C LYS A 107 -9.36 -6.53 15.20
N ALA A 108 -9.90 -7.66 15.67
CA ALA A 108 -9.15 -8.91 15.78
C ALA A 108 -8.87 -9.49 14.39
N ALA A 109 -9.86 -9.47 13.50
CA ALA A 109 -9.68 -9.87 12.11
C ALA A 109 -8.61 -9.00 11.41
N LEU A 110 -8.68 -7.68 11.56
CA LEU A 110 -7.71 -6.79 10.91
C LEU A 110 -6.30 -6.87 11.53
N ALA A 111 -6.20 -7.12 12.84
CA ALA A 111 -4.93 -7.42 13.48
C ALA A 111 -4.31 -8.71 12.94
N PHE A 112 -5.11 -9.76 12.79
CA PHE A 112 -4.69 -11.03 12.21
C PHE A 112 -4.19 -10.85 10.75
N GLU A 113 -4.95 -10.16 9.91
CA GLU A 113 -4.58 -9.83 8.53
C GLU A 113 -3.31 -8.97 8.43
N SER A 114 -3.04 -8.16 9.46
CA SER A 114 -1.79 -7.39 9.60
C SER A 114 -0.61 -8.23 10.08
N GLY A 115 -0.79 -9.55 10.28
CA GLY A 115 0.25 -10.48 10.73
C GLY A 115 0.38 -10.63 12.25
N PHE A 116 -0.58 -10.13 13.05
CA PHE A 116 -0.55 -10.21 14.51
C PHE A 116 -1.52 -11.28 15.03
N ALA A 117 -1.12 -12.56 14.96
CA ALA A 117 -1.94 -13.71 15.34
C ALA A 117 -1.88 -14.10 16.84
N SER A 118 -1.13 -13.37 17.67
CA SER A 118 -0.97 -13.69 19.10
C SER A 118 -2.11 -13.13 19.96
N GLU A 119 -2.23 -13.58 21.22
CA GLU A 119 -3.18 -13.02 22.20
C GLU A 119 -3.06 -11.50 22.37
N ARG A 120 -1.86 -10.94 22.17
CA ARG A 120 -1.60 -9.49 22.20
C ARG A 120 -1.73 -8.83 20.82
N GLY A 121 -2.21 -9.56 19.81
CA GLY A 121 -2.28 -9.10 18.43
C GLY A 121 -3.02 -7.78 18.28
N VAL A 122 -4.20 -7.65 18.86
CA VAL A 122 -5.01 -6.41 18.81
C VAL A 122 -4.29 -5.23 19.47
N THR A 123 -3.62 -5.45 20.61
CA THR A 123 -2.85 -4.39 21.30
C THR A 123 -1.66 -3.93 20.46
N THR A 124 -0.93 -4.88 19.86
CA THR A 124 0.18 -4.59 18.98
C THR A 124 -0.28 -3.82 17.74
N TRP A 125 -1.33 -4.30 17.09
CA TRP A 125 -1.97 -3.63 15.96
C TRP A 125 -2.42 -2.21 16.32
N ALA A 126 -3.08 -2.00 17.47
CA ALA A 126 -3.50 -0.67 17.91
C ALA A 126 -2.31 0.29 18.08
N GLY A 127 -1.18 -0.21 18.55
CA GLY A 127 0.08 0.55 18.60
C GLY A 127 0.57 0.98 17.21
N ARG A 128 0.44 0.09 16.19
CA ARG A 128 0.77 0.44 14.79
C ARG A 128 -0.19 1.49 14.23
N MET A 129 -1.49 1.35 14.51
CA MET A 129 -2.51 2.33 14.09
C MET A 129 -2.25 3.73 14.67
N LYS A 130 -1.90 3.81 15.96
CA LYS A 130 -1.48 5.08 16.59
C LYS A 130 -0.28 5.69 15.88
N LYS A 131 0.71 4.89 15.55
CA LYS A 131 1.92 5.37 14.86
C LYS A 131 1.65 5.81 13.43
N LEU A 132 0.79 5.11 12.68
CA LEU A 132 0.33 5.55 11.35
C LEU A 132 -0.40 6.89 11.41
N LYS A 133 -1.24 7.09 12.44
CA LYS A 133 -1.95 8.35 12.69
C LYS A 133 -0.97 9.49 13.03
N GLU A 134 0.00 9.24 13.91
CA GLU A 134 1.05 10.21 14.28
C GLU A 134 1.88 10.65 13.05
N LEU A 135 2.24 9.73 12.18
CA LEU A 135 2.97 10.01 10.95
C LEU A 135 2.11 10.64 9.83
N GLY A 136 0.80 10.76 10.06
CA GLY A 136 -0.13 11.42 9.14
C GLY A 136 -0.54 10.59 7.93
N PHE A 137 -0.33 9.26 7.92
CA PHE A 137 -0.77 8.37 6.85
C PHE A 137 -2.25 8.00 6.93
N ILE A 138 -2.83 8.11 8.13
CA ILE A 138 -4.26 7.87 8.37
C ILE A 138 -4.84 8.95 9.27
N SER A 139 -6.15 9.18 9.13
CA SER A 139 -6.97 9.94 10.08
C SER A 139 -8.03 9.03 10.65
N CYS A 140 -8.26 9.09 11.97
CA CYS A 140 -9.18 8.17 12.64
C CYS A 140 -10.28 8.92 13.37
N ARG A 141 -11.47 8.30 13.43
CA ARG A 141 -12.59 8.74 14.26
C ARG A 141 -13.14 7.56 15.04
N GLU A 142 -13.59 7.86 16.24
CA GLU A 142 -14.21 6.89 17.13
C GLU A 142 -15.62 6.52 16.65
N GLY A 143 -16.04 5.29 16.91
CA GLY A 143 -17.35 4.75 16.65
C GLY A 143 -17.64 3.57 17.59
N SER A 144 -18.56 2.70 17.23
CA SER A 144 -19.04 1.59 18.08
C SER A 144 -17.93 0.61 18.50
N THR A 145 -16.87 0.47 17.72
CA THR A 145 -15.72 -0.39 18.06
C THR A 145 -14.56 0.39 18.69
N GLY A 146 -14.72 1.70 19.00
CA GLY A 146 -13.75 2.59 19.65
C GLY A 146 -12.90 3.39 18.68
N GLU A 147 -11.70 3.85 19.11
CA GLU A 147 -10.87 4.88 18.46
C GLU A 147 -10.61 4.70 16.96
N PHE A 148 -10.48 3.47 16.51
CA PHE A 148 -10.14 3.16 15.09
C PHE A 148 -11.33 2.62 14.31
N HIS A 149 -12.57 2.95 14.68
CA HIS A 149 -13.75 2.47 13.96
C HIS A 149 -13.80 2.99 12.52
N TYR A 150 -13.58 4.30 12.34
CA TYR A 150 -13.52 4.93 11.04
C TYR A 150 -12.09 5.42 10.76
N VAL A 151 -11.54 4.98 9.64
CA VAL A 151 -10.19 5.33 9.21
C VAL A 151 -10.23 5.88 7.80
N LEU A 152 -9.73 7.10 7.60
CA LEU A 152 -9.44 7.64 6.27
C LEU A 152 -7.96 7.44 5.95
N ILE A 153 -7.66 6.86 4.80
CA ILE A 153 -6.31 6.79 4.26
C ILE A 153 -5.97 8.14 3.65
N VAL A 154 -4.98 8.82 4.22
CA VAL A 154 -4.44 10.06 3.65
C VAL A 154 -3.65 9.71 2.40
N HIS A 155 -3.73 10.55 1.35
CA HIS A 155 -2.96 10.32 0.13
C HIS A 155 -1.47 10.14 0.47
N PRO A 156 -0.85 8.97 0.16
CA PRO A 156 0.47 8.62 0.69
C PRO A 156 1.57 9.63 0.35
N LEU A 157 1.56 10.18 -0.88
CA LEU A 157 2.55 11.19 -1.30
C LEU A 157 2.37 12.52 -0.56
N VAL A 158 1.14 12.88 -0.15
CA VAL A 158 0.89 14.08 0.66
C VAL A 158 1.44 13.88 2.06
N ALA A 159 1.23 12.70 2.66
CA ALA A 159 1.80 12.36 3.97
C ALA A 159 3.34 12.39 3.94
N VAL A 160 3.96 11.77 2.92
CA VAL A 160 5.42 11.80 2.74
C VAL A 160 5.94 13.21 2.55
N LYS A 161 5.27 14.03 1.71
CA LYS A 161 5.67 15.43 1.52
C LYS A 161 5.67 16.20 2.84
N LYS A 162 4.65 16.04 3.65
CA LYS A 162 4.57 16.69 4.97
C LYS A 162 5.74 16.26 5.87
N LEU A 163 6.06 14.96 5.95
CA LEU A 163 7.20 14.46 6.72
C LEU A 163 8.53 15.05 6.21
N LEU A 164 8.70 15.19 4.90
CA LEU A 164 9.86 15.83 4.29
C LEU A 164 9.97 17.31 4.69
N ASP A 165 8.88 18.06 4.59
CA ASP A 165 8.82 19.48 4.94
C ASP A 165 9.13 19.70 6.44
N GLU A 166 8.77 18.74 7.30
CA GLU A 166 9.06 18.73 8.74
C GLU A 166 10.47 18.17 9.08
N GLY A 167 11.24 17.72 8.08
CA GLY A 167 12.58 17.14 8.26
C GLY A 167 12.58 15.76 8.93
N ILE A 168 11.43 15.06 8.92
CA ILE A 168 11.25 13.73 9.53
C ILE A 168 11.56 12.66 8.50
N MET A 169 12.75 12.03 8.63
CA MET A 169 13.19 10.97 7.72
C MET A 169 13.90 9.84 8.47
N PRO A 170 13.88 8.60 7.95
CA PRO A 170 14.62 7.50 8.52
C PRO A 170 16.12 7.78 8.54
N LYS A 171 16.76 7.51 9.66
CA LYS A 171 18.22 7.64 9.78
C LYS A 171 18.91 6.46 9.10
N GLY A 172 19.94 6.75 8.31
CA GLY A 172 20.83 5.72 7.72
C GLY A 172 20.30 5.02 6.47
N LYS A 173 19.13 5.38 5.94
CA LYS A 173 18.67 4.91 4.64
C LYS A 173 18.97 5.95 3.56
N THR A 174 19.63 5.51 2.49
CA THR A 174 19.86 6.32 1.30
C THR A 174 18.83 5.87 0.25
N TYR A 175 17.88 6.72 -0.04
CA TYR A 175 16.91 6.50 -1.11
C TYR A 175 17.50 7.06 -2.41
N ASN A 176 18.27 6.23 -3.14
CA ASN A 176 18.90 6.59 -4.41
C ASN A 176 17.98 6.33 -5.61
#